data_e311ccb9574cbe1924cf55b1dd23dc8c
#
_entry.id   e311ccb9574cbe1924cf55b1dd23dc8c
#
_cell.length_a   1.000
_cell.length_b   1.000
_cell.length_c   1.000
_cell.angle_alpha   90.00
_cell.angle_beta   90.00
_cell.angle_gamma   90.00
#
_symmetry.space_group_name_H-M   'P 1'
#
loop_
_entity.id
_entity.type
_entity.pdbx_description
1 polymer ?
#
loop_
_entity_poly.entity_id
_entity_poly.type
_entity_poly.pdbx_seq_one_letter_code
_entity_poly.pdbx_strand_id
1 'polypeptide(L)'
;MDEPIFTKRELAIMQILWGTNEELSARVISEQTKISKNTIQAVLRKLLEAKYIKTSSIGYSGTVLTRLYRPVMTEEAYLSTVVSKATMERLISNFVAQQENSEYLDHLDNLIQAKKDELS
;
A
#
# COMPACT_ATOMS: atom_id res chain seq x y z
N MET A 1 -3.31 16.81 -13.51
CA MET A 1 -2.72 16.11 -12.38
C MET A 1 -3.32 14.72 -12.26
N ASP A 2 -2.51 13.76 -12.49
CA ASP A 2 -3.01 12.39 -12.56
C ASP A 2 -2.72 11.66 -11.27
N GLU A 3 -3.68 11.70 -10.39
CA GLU A 3 -3.60 10.94 -9.17
C GLU A 3 -4.05 9.52 -9.44
N PRO A 4 -3.41 8.52 -8.85
CA PRO A 4 -3.87 7.15 -9.00
C PRO A 4 -5.19 6.97 -8.27
N ILE A 5 -6.26 6.88 -9.05
CA ILE A 5 -7.58 6.60 -8.52
C ILE A 5 -7.87 5.14 -8.85
N PHE A 6 -7.88 4.31 -7.82
CA PHE A 6 -8.18 2.89 -8.00
C PHE A 6 -9.69 2.67 -8.04
N THR A 7 -10.10 1.74 -8.89
CA THR A 7 -11.46 1.22 -8.82
C THR A 7 -11.61 0.45 -7.52
N LYS A 8 -12.83 0.12 -7.16
CA LYS A 8 -13.12 -0.63 -5.95
C LYS A 8 -12.37 -1.96 -5.91
N ARG A 9 -12.31 -2.67 -7.05
CA ARG A 9 -11.60 -3.95 -7.13
C ARG A 9 -10.09 -3.77 -7.09
N GLU A 10 -9.59 -2.75 -7.78
CA GLU A 10 -8.16 -2.45 -7.73
C GLU A 10 -7.73 -2.12 -6.31
N LEU A 11 -8.50 -1.31 -5.61
CA LEU A 11 -8.18 -0.94 -4.23
C LEU A 11 -8.24 -2.17 -3.31
N ALA A 12 -9.21 -3.05 -3.51
CA ALA A 12 -9.30 -4.27 -2.72
C ALA A 12 -8.04 -5.13 -2.86
N ILE A 13 -7.50 -5.25 -4.07
CA ILE A 13 -6.26 -5.98 -4.31
C ILE A 13 -5.08 -5.26 -3.66
N MET A 14 -4.98 -3.95 -3.87
CA MET A 14 -3.88 -3.18 -3.27
C MET A 14 -3.89 -3.29 -1.75
N GLN A 15 -5.07 -3.25 -1.12
CA GLN A 15 -5.18 -3.37 0.33
C GLN A 15 -4.68 -4.73 0.84
N ILE A 16 -4.95 -5.78 0.10
CA ILE A 16 -4.44 -7.12 0.43
C ILE A 16 -2.90 -7.12 0.36
N LEU A 17 -2.35 -6.56 -0.73
CA LEU A 17 -0.90 -6.53 -0.91
C LEU A 17 -0.21 -5.64 0.11
N TRP A 18 -0.82 -4.51 0.48
CA TRP A 18 -0.26 -3.62 1.51
C TRP A 18 -0.32 -4.24 2.90
N GLY A 19 -1.26 -5.16 3.12
CA GLY A 19 -1.47 -5.77 4.43
C GLY A 19 -0.51 -6.91 4.77
N THR A 20 0.41 -7.23 3.87
CA THR A 20 1.36 -8.33 4.09
C THR A 20 2.74 -7.92 3.56
N ASN A 21 3.78 -8.53 4.14
CA ASN A 21 5.15 -8.39 3.64
C ASN A 21 5.49 -9.50 2.63
N GLU A 22 4.58 -10.42 2.41
CA GLU A 22 4.79 -11.54 1.50
C GLU A 22 4.27 -11.23 0.12
N GLU A 23 4.91 -11.84 -0.88
CA GLU A 23 4.40 -11.78 -2.23
C GLU A 23 3.27 -12.78 -2.38
N LEU A 24 2.23 -12.41 -3.09
CA LEU A 24 1.01 -13.23 -3.17
C LEU A 24 0.71 -13.61 -4.61
N SER A 25 0.17 -14.82 -4.78
CA SER A 25 -0.32 -15.30 -6.08
C SER A 25 -1.73 -14.79 -6.33
N ALA A 26 -2.15 -14.84 -7.59
CA ALA A 26 -3.53 -14.51 -7.96
C ALA A 26 -4.54 -15.38 -7.23
N ARG A 27 -4.19 -16.65 -7.03
CA ARG A 27 -5.07 -17.59 -6.33
C ARG A 27 -5.33 -17.14 -4.88
N VAL A 28 -4.26 -16.77 -4.17
CA VAL A 28 -4.38 -16.33 -2.78
C VAL A 28 -5.22 -15.06 -2.71
N ILE A 29 -4.96 -14.11 -3.63
CA ILE A 29 -5.72 -12.86 -3.67
C ILE A 29 -7.21 -13.15 -3.94
N SER A 30 -7.48 -14.07 -4.87
CA SER A 30 -8.86 -14.48 -5.17
C SER A 30 -9.55 -15.07 -3.94
N GLU A 31 -8.85 -15.93 -3.20
CA GLU A 31 -9.39 -16.56 -2.01
C GLU A 31 -9.71 -15.53 -0.93
N GLN A 32 -8.85 -14.53 -0.76
CA GLN A 32 -9.03 -13.52 0.29
C GLN A 32 -10.10 -12.51 -0.06
N THR A 33 -10.23 -12.16 -1.34
CA THR A 33 -11.21 -11.17 -1.78
C THR A 33 -12.57 -11.75 -2.13
N LYS A 34 -12.62 -13.08 -2.35
CA LYS A 34 -13.78 -13.79 -2.85
C LYS A 34 -14.21 -13.33 -4.24
N ILE A 35 -13.27 -12.75 -4.98
CA ILE A 35 -13.45 -12.35 -6.37
C ILE A 35 -12.89 -13.48 -7.23
N SER A 36 -13.55 -13.76 -8.36
CA SER A 36 -13.12 -14.87 -9.23
C SER A 36 -11.69 -14.67 -9.70
N LYS A 37 -10.98 -15.77 -9.88
CA LYS A 37 -9.58 -15.75 -10.32
C LYS A 37 -9.41 -15.03 -11.66
N ASN A 38 -10.36 -15.26 -12.58
CA ASN A 38 -10.31 -14.60 -13.89
C ASN A 38 -10.38 -13.08 -13.75
N THR A 39 -11.25 -12.58 -12.89
CA THR A 39 -11.37 -11.15 -12.63
C THR A 39 -10.08 -10.62 -11.96
N ILE A 40 -9.58 -11.36 -10.98
CA ILE A 40 -8.32 -10.98 -10.30
C ILE A 40 -7.19 -10.88 -11.31
N GLN A 41 -7.05 -11.86 -12.21
CA GLN A 41 -5.97 -11.83 -13.21
C GLN A 41 -6.10 -10.63 -14.14
N ALA A 42 -7.33 -10.29 -14.56
CA ALA A 42 -7.55 -9.12 -15.41
C ALA A 42 -7.17 -7.82 -14.71
N VAL A 43 -7.54 -7.69 -13.43
CA VAL A 43 -7.21 -6.49 -12.66
C VAL A 43 -5.71 -6.41 -12.38
N LEU A 44 -5.08 -7.54 -12.05
CA LEU A 44 -3.63 -7.58 -11.83
C LEU A 44 -2.88 -7.15 -13.08
N ARG A 45 -3.35 -7.54 -14.27
CA ARG A 45 -2.72 -7.12 -15.52
C ARG A 45 -2.76 -5.61 -15.67
N LYS A 46 -3.89 -4.99 -15.36
CA LYS A 46 -4.02 -3.51 -15.42
C LYS A 46 -3.08 -2.84 -14.43
N LEU A 47 -2.99 -3.38 -13.21
CA LEU A 47 -2.12 -2.81 -12.19
C LEU A 47 -0.64 -2.95 -12.57
N LEU A 48 -0.27 -4.07 -13.21
CA LEU A 48 1.08 -4.26 -13.73
C LEU A 48 1.40 -3.25 -14.83
N GLU A 49 0.48 -3.07 -15.77
CA GLU A 49 0.69 -2.14 -16.89
C GLU A 49 0.83 -0.71 -16.36
N ALA A 50 0.09 -0.36 -15.33
CA ALA A 50 0.18 0.96 -14.71
C ALA A 50 1.36 1.08 -13.74
N LYS A 51 2.09 -0.02 -13.51
CA LYS A 51 3.29 -0.06 -12.66
C LYS A 51 3.00 0.21 -11.18
N TYR A 52 1.81 -0.09 -10.73
CA TYR A 52 1.47 0.00 -9.30
C TYR A 52 1.87 -1.26 -8.54
N ILE A 53 2.04 -2.37 -9.25
CA ILE A 53 2.51 -3.63 -8.70
C ILE A 53 3.57 -4.21 -9.63
N LYS A 54 4.29 -5.21 -9.13
CA LYS A 54 5.26 -5.94 -9.97
C LYS A 54 5.30 -7.40 -9.56
N THR A 55 5.81 -8.21 -10.48
CA THR A 55 6.18 -9.58 -10.17
C THR A 55 7.67 -9.58 -9.89
N SER A 56 8.09 -10.00 -8.69
CA SER A 56 9.49 -9.99 -8.31
C SER A 56 10.06 -11.39 -8.17
N SER A 57 9.20 -12.41 -8.13
CA SER A 57 9.64 -13.79 -8.06
C SER A 57 8.57 -14.69 -8.65
N ILE A 58 8.94 -15.96 -8.80
CA ILE A 58 8.01 -17.02 -9.18
C ILE A 58 8.02 -18.01 -8.03
N GLY A 59 6.84 -18.36 -7.54
CA GLY A 59 6.69 -19.31 -6.45
C GLY A 59 5.70 -20.39 -6.81
N TYR A 60 5.30 -21.14 -5.82
CA TYR A 60 4.33 -22.22 -6.00
C TYR A 60 2.99 -21.85 -5.37
N SER A 61 1.93 -22.20 -6.05
CA SER A 61 0.58 -22.19 -5.50
C SER A 61 0.12 -23.65 -5.51
N GLY A 62 0.22 -24.28 -4.34
CA GLY A 62 0.09 -25.73 -4.28
C GLY A 62 1.28 -26.38 -4.96
N THR A 63 1.03 -27.17 -6.00
CA THR A 63 2.07 -27.81 -6.81
C THR A 63 2.35 -27.10 -8.12
N VAL A 64 1.65 -25.98 -8.40
CA VAL A 64 1.75 -25.27 -9.67
C VAL A 64 2.66 -24.06 -9.53
N LEU A 65 3.60 -23.93 -10.47
CA LEU A 65 4.46 -22.76 -10.54
C LEU A 65 3.62 -21.56 -10.95
N THR A 66 3.73 -20.45 -10.23
CA THR A 66 2.91 -19.29 -10.47
C THR A 66 3.67 -18.00 -10.20
N ARG A 67 3.17 -16.90 -10.76
CA ARG A 67 3.72 -15.57 -10.47
C ARG A 67 3.27 -15.10 -9.11
N LEU A 68 4.19 -14.40 -8.44
CA LEU A 68 3.89 -13.75 -7.17
C LEU A 68 3.96 -12.24 -7.39
N TYR A 69 3.06 -11.53 -6.74
CA TYR A 69 2.86 -10.09 -6.93
C TYR A 69 3.16 -9.34 -5.64
N ARG A 70 3.69 -8.14 -5.79
CA ARG A 70 3.89 -7.24 -4.66
C ARG A 70 3.66 -5.79 -5.09
N PRO A 71 3.30 -4.89 -4.15
CA PRO A 71 3.05 -3.51 -4.52
C PRO A 71 4.34 -2.76 -4.81
N VAL A 72 4.29 -1.86 -5.80
CA VAL A 72 5.32 -0.85 -6.02
C VAL A 72 4.89 0.44 -5.34
N MET A 73 3.63 0.83 -5.56
CA MET A 73 3.08 1.98 -4.86
C MET A 73 2.75 1.60 -3.42
N THR A 74 3.30 2.34 -2.45
CA THR A 74 3.02 2.08 -1.04
C THR A 74 1.65 2.67 -0.65
N GLU A 75 1.11 2.16 0.45
CA GLU A 75 -0.17 2.65 0.95
C GLU A 75 -0.08 4.14 1.32
N GLU A 76 1.00 4.53 1.98
CA GLU A 76 1.16 5.93 2.38
C GLU A 76 1.32 6.84 1.17
N ALA A 77 1.96 6.37 0.09
CA ALA A 77 2.04 7.14 -1.15
C ALA A 77 0.65 7.35 -1.75
N TYR A 78 -0.16 6.29 -1.75
CA TYR A 78 -1.54 6.39 -2.23
C TYR A 78 -2.35 7.36 -1.38
N LEU A 79 -2.27 7.23 -0.06
CA LEU A 79 -3.02 8.11 0.84
C LEU A 79 -2.62 9.56 0.66
N SER A 80 -1.34 9.82 0.40
CA SER A 80 -0.85 11.17 0.16
C SER A 80 -1.46 11.80 -1.09
N THR A 81 -1.91 10.98 -2.05
CA THR A 81 -2.53 11.52 -3.26
C THR A 81 -4.02 11.80 -3.08
N VAL A 82 -4.70 11.05 -2.20
CA VAL A 82 -6.17 11.17 -2.06
C VAL A 82 -6.60 11.97 -0.84
N VAL A 83 -5.69 12.20 0.11
CA VAL A 83 -6.02 12.93 1.35
C VAL A 83 -5.52 14.36 1.21
N SER A 84 -6.40 15.33 1.49
CA SER A 84 -6.03 16.73 1.41
C SER A 84 -5.01 17.08 2.51
N LYS A 85 -4.27 18.17 2.29
CA LYS A 85 -3.30 18.65 3.27
C LYS A 85 -3.99 18.94 4.62
N ALA A 86 -5.15 19.55 4.60
CA ALA A 86 -5.90 19.86 5.83
C ALA A 86 -6.28 18.60 6.57
N THR A 87 -6.75 17.58 5.86
CA THR A 87 -7.09 16.30 6.49
C THR A 87 -5.84 15.62 7.04
N MET A 88 -4.73 15.68 6.32
CA MET A 88 -3.48 15.10 6.78
C MET A 88 -3.02 15.76 8.08
N GLU A 89 -3.13 17.08 8.17
CA GLU A 89 -2.75 17.80 9.40
C GLU A 89 -3.62 17.36 10.58
N ARG A 90 -4.92 17.17 10.34
CA ARG A 90 -5.82 16.68 11.40
C ARG A 90 -5.50 15.24 11.80
N LEU A 91 -5.13 14.40 10.84
CA LEU A 91 -4.72 13.03 11.14
C LEU A 91 -3.46 13.02 12.00
N ILE A 92 -2.48 13.85 11.64
CA ILE A 92 -1.23 13.94 12.39
C ILE A 92 -1.52 14.45 13.80
N SER A 93 -2.35 15.48 13.94
CA SER A 93 -2.71 16.04 15.23
C SER A 93 -3.40 14.99 16.10
N ASN A 94 -4.36 14.26 15.55
CA ASN A 94 -5.04 13.20 16.28
C ASN A 94 -4.10 12.07 16.67
N PHE A 95 -3.21 11.71 15.76
CA PHE A 95 -2.25 10.64 16.00
C PHE A 95 -1.31 11.00 17.16
N VAL A 96 -0.79 12.22 17.14
CA VAL A 96 0.09 12.69 18.21
C VAL A 96 -0.66 12.75 19.54
N ALA A 97 -1.90 13.28 19.52
CA ALA A 97 -2.69 13.42 20.73
C ALA A 97 -3.01 12.08 21.40
N GLN A 98 -3.07 11.01 20.63
CA GLN A 98 -3.38 9.68 21.15
C GLN A 98 -2.16 8.93 21.67
N GLN A 99 -0.96 9.45 21.47
CA GLN A 99 0.25 8.78 21.93
C GLN A 99 0.44 8.98 23.42
N GLU A 100 0.81 7.90 24.11
CA GLU A 100 1.04 7.95 25.55
C GLU A 100 2.48 7.62 25.92
N ASN A 101 3.31 7.29 24.92
CA ASN A 101 4.71 6.93 25.12
C ASN A 101 5.60 8.12 24.77
N SER A 102 6.26 8.71 25.77
CA SER A 102 7.08 9.89 25.53
C SER A 102 8.31 9.59 24.66
N GLU A 103 8.85 8.38 24.75
CA GLU A 103 9.98 8.01 23.88
C GLU A 103 9.57 7.98 22.41
N TYR A 104 8.36 7.50 22.13
CA TYR A 104 7.85 7.51 20.76
C TYR A 104 7.61 8.93 20.28
N LEU A 105 7.10 9.81 21.16
CA LEU A 105 6.93 11.23 20.82
C LEU A 105 8.28 11.89 20.53
N ASP A 106 9.32 11.52 21.27
CA ASP A 106 10.67 12.00 20.98
C ASP A 106 11.14 11.53 19.60
N HIS A 107 10.79 10.31 19.23
CA HIS A 107 11.09 9.81 17.90
C HIS A 107 10.44 10.67 16.81
N LEU A 108 9.16 11.00 16.99
CA LEU A 108 8.44 11.86 16.04
C LEU A 108 9.05 13.25 15.99
N ASP A 109 9.41 13.80 17.13
CA ASP A 109 10.06 15.09 17.22
C ASP A 109 11.40 15.10 16.47
N ASN A 110 12.16 14.01 16.61
CA ASN A 110 13.43 13.86 15.89
C ASN A 110 13.24 13.81 14.38
N LEU A 111 12.16 13.18 13.91
CA LEU A 111 11.85 13.18 12.48
C LEU A 111 11.59 14.59 11.97
N ILE A 112 10.84 15.37 12.76
CA ILE A 112 10.54 16.76 12.40
C ILE A 112 11.82 17.58 12.40
N GLN A 113 12.65 17.42 13.43
CA GLN A 113 13.89 18.19 13.55
C GLN A 113 14.86 17.89 12.41
N ALA A 114 14.98 16.61 12.03
CA ALA A 114 15.83 16.21 10.93
C ALA A 114 15.40 16.89 9.61
N LYS A 115 14.08 17.02 9.41
CA LYS A 115 13.57 17.70 8.23
C LYS A 115 13.87 19.19 8.27
N LYS A 116 13.72 19.83 9.43
CA LYS A 116 14.06 21.25 9.57
C LYS A 116 15.53 21.50 9.26
N ASP A 117 16.40 20.61 9.75
CA ASP A 117 17.86 20.74 9.53
C ASP A 117 18.18 20.58 8.04
N GLU A 118 17.48 19.68 7.35
CA GLU A 118 17.66 19.50 5.91
C GLU A 118 17.30 20.77 5.14
N LEU A 119 16.32 21.53 5.64
CA LEU A 119 15.83 22.75 4.96
C LEU A 119 16.64 24.00 5.31
N SER A 120 17.54 23.89 6.26
CA SER A 120 18.36 25.04 6.69
C SER A 120 19.54 25.30 5.79
#